data_b1e04a0990faccf88342dfb330ee19ad
#
_entry.id   b1e04a0990faccf88342dfb330ee19ad
#
_cell.length_a   1.000
_cell.length_b   1.000
_cell.length_c   1.000
_cell.angle_alpha   90.00
_cell.angle_beta   90.00
_cell.angle_gamma   90.00
#
_symmetry.space_group_name_H-M   'P 1'
#
loop_
_entity.id
_entity.type
_entity.pdbx_description
1 polymer ?
#
loop_
_entity_poly.entity_id
_entity_poly.type
_entity_poly.pdbx_seq_one_letter_code
_entity_poly.pdbx_strand_id
1 'polypeptide(L)'
;NEMNLKQMEYFVAAAEQLNFTRAAKKCFISQTAMTLQIQSLEEKIGVPLFVRDKHHVELTAAGKVYLNEARAILVRSVEAAKLARTAAEGVAGELTIGFIRGYEQSRFSETLRSFHEAYPNISIHLLRENMSALYELLDNGTCDLAFNLSLYTQNYEDLKHRFLKRFPMMAVLY
;
A
#
# COMPACT_ATOMS: atom_id res chain seq x y z
N ASN A 1 -20.16 21.40 9.40
CA ASN A 1 -20.11 20.02 9.93
C ASN A 1 -19.14 19.19 9.13
N GLU A 2 -17.90 19.05 9.64
CA GLU A 2 -16.83 18.35 8.92
C GLU A 2 -16.94 16.83 9.13
N MET A 3 -16.70 16.06 8.06
CA MET A 3 -16.44 14.62 8.15
C MET A 3 -15.11 14.40 8.88
N ASN A 4 -15.01 13.35 9.70
CA ASN A 4 -13.75 13.02 10.37
C ASN A 4 -13.34 11.57 10.08
N LEU A 5 -12.04 11.30 10.25
CA LEU A 5 -11.47 9.96 9.99
C LEU A 5 -12.15 8.86 10.81
N LYS A 6 -12.59 9.18 12.03
CA LYS A 6 -13.25 8.20 12.91
C LYS A 6 -14.60 7.74 12.37
N GLN A 7 -15.37 8.65 11.75
CA GLN A 7 -16.61 8.28 11.06
C GLN A 7 -16.34 7.38 9.83
N MET A 8 -15.24 7.63 9.10
CA MET A 8 -14.82 6.76 7.99
C MET A 8 -14.42 5.37 8.49
N GLU A 9 -13.69 5.26 9.61
CA GLU A 9 -13.37 3.96 10.24
C GLU A 9 -14.64 3.18 10.60
N TYR A 10 -15.62 3.83 11.21
CA TYR A 10 -16.88 3.21 11.58
C TYR A 10 -17.67 2.76 10.34
N PHE A 11 -17.66 3.58 9.29
CA PHE A 11 -18.30 3.23 8.03
C PHE A 11 -17.63 2.01 7.38
N VAL A 12 -16.31 1.99 7.28
CA VAL A 12 -15.56 0.85 6.72
C VAL A 12 -15.84 -0.42 7.53
N ALA A 13 -15.82 -0.35 8.86
CA ALA A 13 -16.15 -1.48 9.72
C ALA A 13 -17.59 -1.99 9.50
N ALA A 14 -18.56 -1.08 9.36
CA ALA A 14 -19.95 -1.43 9.08
C ALA A 14 -20.12 -2.06 7.69
N ALA A 15 -19.43 -1.53 6.69
CA ALA A 15 -19.44 -2.04 5.32
C ALA A 15 -18.83 -3.45 5.18
N GLU A 16 -17.76 -3.73 5.93
CA GLU A 16 -17.11 -5.05 5.94
C GLU A 16 -17.95 -6.12 6.65
N GLN A 17 -18.66 -5.73 7.70
CA GLN A 17 -19.46 -6.67 8.49
C GLN A 17 -20.88 -6.85 7.96
N LEU A 18 -21.39 -5.90 7.18
CA LEU A 18 -22.82 -5.78 6.79
C LEU A 18 -23.76 -6.05 7.98
N ASN A 19 -23.29 -5.66 9.16
CA ASN A 19 -23.97 -5.86 10.44
C ASN A 19 -23.49 -4.82 11.47
N PHE A 20 -24.36 -3.89 11.83
CA PHE A 20 -24.02 -2.79 12.73
C PHE A 20 -23.64 -3.26 14.14
N THR A 21 -24.23 -4.35 14.63
CA THR A 21 -23.91 -4.90 15.96
C THR A 21 -22.49 -5.48 15.98
N ARG A 22 -22.10 -6.24 14.94
CA ARG A 22 -20.76 -6.79 14.80
C ARG A 22 -19.71 -5.68 14.59
N ALA A 23 -20.03 -4.70 13.73
CA ALA A 23 -19.16 -3.55 13.51
C ALA A 23 -18.93 -2.74 14.79
N ALA A 24 -19.99 -2.47 15.55
CA ALA A 24 -19.92 -1.77 16.83
C ALA A 24 -19.00 -2.49 17.83
N LYS A 25 -19.14 -3.82 17.96
CA LYS A 25 -18.23 -4.63 18.79
C LYS A 25 -16.78 -4.53 18.34
N LYS A 26 -16.51 -4.62 17.01
CA LYS A 26 -15.16 -4.46 16.44
C LYS A 26 -14.55 -3.09 16.75
N CYS A 27 -15.38 -2.05 16.79
CA CYS A 27 -14.96 -0.67 17.06
C CYS A 27 -15.05 -0.28 18.54
N PHE A 28 -15.40 -1.19 19.45
CA PHE A 28 -15.54 -0.97 20.89
C PHE A 28 -16.53 0.15 21.25
N ILE A 29 -17.64 0.24 20.52
CA ILE A 29 -18.74 1.19 20.79
C ILE A 29 -20.09 0.45 20.85
N SER A 30 -21.13 1.16 21.33
CA SER A 30 -22.49 0.62 21.30
C SER A 30 -23.07 0.59 19.87
N GLN A 31 -24.01 -0.32 19.61
CA GLN A 31 -24.73 -0.35 18.32
C GLN A 31 -25.47 0.97 18.04
N THR A 32 -26.06 1.57 19.08
CA THR A 32 -26.73 2.88 18.95
C THR A 32 -25.75 3.97 18.50
N ALA A 33 -24.56 4.02 19.11
CA ALA A 33 -23.51 4.96 18.72
C ALA A 33 -23.06 4.71 17.27
N MET A 34 -22.85 3.46 16.88
CA MET A 34 -22.49 3.10 15.51
C MET A 34 -23.57 3.61 14.52
N THR A 35 -24.83 3.35 14.80
CA THR A 35 -25.94 3.77 13.96
C THR A 35 -26.00 5.29 13.81
N LEU A 36 -25.86 6.03 14.90
CA LEU A 36 -25.86 7.52 14.88
C LEU A 36 -24.64 8.08 14.10
N GLN A 37 -23.47 7.47 14.23
CA GLN A 37 -22.28 7.89 13.47
C GLN A 37 -22.46 7.69 11.96
N ILE A 38 -23.03 6.56 11.55
CA ILE A 38 -23.31 6.30 10.13
C ILE A 38 -24.39 7.23 9.60
N GLN A 39 -25.48 7.46 10.34
CA GLN A 39 -26.52 8.41 9.95
C GLN A 39 -25.94 9.83 9.78
N SER A 40 -25.17 10.30 10.76
CA SER A 40 -24.50 11.59 10.67
C SER A 40 -23.54 11.70 9.48
N LEU A 41 -22.88 10.62 9.10
CA LEU A 41 -22.02 10.56 7.91
C LEU A 41 -22.86 10.66 6.64
N GLU A 42 -23.96 9.88 6.52
CA GLU A 42 -24.88 9.91 5.40
C GLU A 42 -25.52 11.30 5.21
N GLU A 43 -25.90 11.96 6.31
CA GLU A 43 -26.41 13.35 6.29
C GLU A 43 -25.39 14.35 5.76
N LYS A 44 -24.12 14.20 6.15
CA LYS A 44 -23.03 15.08 5.69
C LYS A 44 -22.71 14.89 4.22
N ILE A 45 -22.75 13.65 3.72
CA ILE A 45 -22.54 13.31 2.31
C ILE A 45 -23.77 13.67 1.47
N GLY A 46 -24.97 13.67 2.08
CA GLY A 46 -26.23 13.99 1.42
C GLY A 46 -26.89 12.82 0.69
N VAL A 47 -26.35 11.61 0.83
CA VAL A 47 -26.92 10.39 0.22
C VAL A 47 -26.78 9.19 1.16
N PRO A 48 -27.75 8.23 1.13
CA PRO A 48 -27.64 7.01 1.91
C PRO A 48 -26.51 6.13 1.38
N LEU A 49 -25.69 5.61 2.27
CA LEU A 49 -24.58 4.68 1.97
C LEU A 49 -25.00 3.22 2.19
N PHE A 50 -26.02 3.00 3.04
CA PHE A 50 -26.58 1.68 3.30
C PHE A 50 -28.08 1.63 2.96
N VAL A 51 -28.49 0.48 2.41
CA VAL A 51 -29.88 0.05 2.41
C VAL A 51 -30.10 -0.79 3.66
N ARG A 52 -31.13 -0.49 4.44
CA ARG A 52 -31.46 -1.16 5.69
C ARG A 52 -32.90 -1.64 5.63
N ASP A 53 -33.10 -2.92 5.75
CA ASP A 53 -34.39 -3.51 6.05
C ASP A 53 -34.34 -4.29 7.39
N LYS A 54 -35.44 -4.93 7.78
CA LYS A 54 -35.53 -5.66 9.05
C LYS A 54 -34.55 -6.84 9.17
N HIS A 55 -33.99 -7.31 8.07
CA HIS A 55 -33.18 -8.53 8.02
C HIS A 55 -31.84 -8.36 7.31
N HIS A 56 -31.67 -7.29 6.52
CA HIS A 56 -30.48 -7.10 5.68
C HIS A 56 -29.92 -5.69 5.79
N VAL A 57 -28.60 -5.62 5.75
CA VAL A 57 -27.81 -4.40 5.59
C VAL A 57 -26.93 -4.60 4.36
N GLU A 58 -27.09 -3.73 3.35
CA GLU A 58 -26.31 -3.76 2.12
C GLU A 58 -25.80 -2.37 1.77
N LEU A 59 -24.72 -2.29 1.01
CA LEU A 59 -24.21 -1.02 0.50
C LEU A 59 -25.03 -0.57 -0.69
N THR A 60 -25.39 0.71 -0.72
CA THR A 60 -25.89 1.39 -1.93
C THR A 60 -24.77 1.48 -2.98
N ALA A 61 -25.10 1.90 -4.21
CA ALA A 61 -24.09 2.24 -5.22
C ALA A 61 -23.12 3.34 -4.70
N ALA A 62 -23.66 4.37 -4.04
CA ALA A 62 -22.87 5.41 -3.38
C ALA A 62 -22.00 4.85 -2.25
N GLY A 63 -22.53 3.93 -1.44
CA GLY A 63 -21.79 3.25 -0.38
C GLY A 63 -20.60 2.45 -0.89
N LYS A 64 -20.73 1.76 -2.02
CA LYS A 64 -19.63 1.01 -2.65
C LYS A 64 -18.52 1.93 -3.14
N VAL A 65 -18.85 3.05 -3.76
CA VAL A 65 -17.88 4.07 -4.19
C VAL A 65 -17.19 4.65 -2.96
N TYR A 66 -17.98 5.10 -1.97
CA TYR A 66 -17.45 5.72 -0.77
C TYR A 66 -16.55 4.76 0.04
N LEU A 67 -16.82 3.44 0.02
CA LEU A 67 -15.98 2.44 0.71
C LEU A 67 -14.55 2.42 0.16
N ASN A 68 -14.40 2.49 -1.15
CA ASN A 68 -13.08 2.49 -1.78
C ASN A 68 -12.31 3.77 -1.42
N GLU A 69 -12.97 4.93 -1.50
CA GLU A 69 -12.36 6.21 -1.17
C GLU A 69 -12.03 6.33 0.33
N ALA A 70 -12.94 5.92 1.21
CA ALA A 70 -12.71 5.93 2.65
C ALA A 70 -11.50 5.06 3.05
N ARG A 71 -11.35 3.87 2.46
CA ARG A 71 -10.18 3.02 2.67
C ARG A 71 -8.89 3.70 2.21
N ALA A 72 -8.89 4.32 1.04
CA ALA A 72 -7.73 5.03 0.52
C ALA A 72 -7.33 6.21 1.42
N ILE A 73 -8.29 7.00 1.89
CA ILE A 73 -8.06 8.12 2.81
C ILE A 73 -7.48 7.63 4.14
N LEU A 74 -8.03 6.57 4.73
CA LEU A 74 -7.55 6.00 5.99
C LEU A 74 -6.11 5.49 5.87
N VAL A 75 -5.78 4.78 4.80
CA VAL A 75 -4.40 4.34 4.52
C VAL A 75 -3.49 5.55 4.38
N ARG A 76 -3.88 6.55 3.59
CA ARG A 76 -3.07 7.75 3.36
C ARG A 76 -2.86 8.57 4.64
N SER A 77 -3.83 8.60 5.54
CA SER A 77 -3.68 9.30 6.82
C SER A 77 -2.59 8.67 7.72
N VAL A 78 -2.51 7.35 7.74
CA VAL A 78 -1.46 6.60 8.48
C VAL A 78 -0.09 6.83 7.83
N GLU A 79 -0.02 6.79 6.50
CA GLU A 79 1.21 7.07 5.75
C GLU A 79 1.71 8.49 6.01
N ALA A 80 0.83 9.50 6.00
CA ALA A 80 1.19 10.88 6.28
C ALA A 80 1.84 11.05 7.67
N ALA A 81 1.28 10.39 8.68
CA ALA A 81 1.87 10.42 10.03
C ALA A 81 3.24 9.72 10.08
N LYS A 82 3.42 8.64 9.31
CA LYS A 82 4.72 7.96 9.18
C LYS A 82 5.75 8.86 8.50
N LEU A 83 5.38 9.50 7.38
CA LEU A 83 6.23 10.43 6.64
C LEU A 83 6.70 11.59 7.52
N ALA A 84 5.79 12.17 8.30
CA ALA A 84 6.12 13.25 9.22
C ALA A 84 7.14 12.82 10.28
N ARG A 85 7.00 11.62 10.84
CA ARG A 85 7.98 11.06 11.79
C ARG A 85 9.34 10.84 11.14
N THR A 86 9.38 10.20 9.96
CA THR A 86 10.61 9.96 9.20
C THR A 86 11.34 11.27 8.88
N ALA A 87 10.61 12.30 8.48
CA ALA A 87 11.18 13.61 8.23
C ALA A 87 11.77 14.25 9.49
N ALA A 88 11.10 14.07 10.65
CA ALA A 88 11.59 14.58 11.94
C ALA A 88 12.83 13.84 12.43
N GLU A 89 12.96 12.54 12.11
CA GLU A 89 14.14 11.72 12.45
C GLU A 89 15.36 12.05 11.59
N GLY A 90 15.21 12.85 10.52
CA GLY A 90 16.30 13.29 9.67
C GLY A 90 16.95 12.15 8.88
N VAL A 91 16.21 11.08 8.56
CA VAL A 91 16.74 9.96 7.76
C VAL A 91 17.18 10.48 6.39
N ALA A 92 18.47 10.51 6.17
CA ALA A 92 19.10 10.96 4.94
C ALA A 92 20.21 9.97 4.53
N GLY A 93 20.49 9.88 3.23
CA GLY A 93 21.55 9.02 2.71
C GLY A 93 21.45 8.86 1.20
N GLU A 94 22.22 7.92 0.72
CA GLU A 94 22.22 7.50 -0.69
C GLU A 94 21.84 6.02 -0.76
N LEU A 95 21.09 5.63 -1.78
CA LEU A 95 20.71 4.26 -2.06
C LEU A 95 20.93 3.99 -3.54
N THR A 96 21.87 3.12 -3.86
CA THR A 96 22.15 2.69 -5.23
C THR A 96 21.45 1.37 -5.52
N ILE A 97 20.53 1.39 -6.48
CA ILE A 97 19.70 0.26 -6.86
C ILE A 97 20.02 -0.18 -8.29
N GLY A 98 20.49 -1.41 -8.43
CA GLY A 98 20.70 -2.04 -9.72
C GLY A 98 19.46 -2.79 -10.22
N PHE A 99 19.25 -2.84 -11.53
CA PHE A 99 18.18 -3.63 -12.12
C PHE A 99 18.50 -4.06 -13.57
N ILE A 100 17.97 -5.20 -13.98
CA ILE A 100 18.08 -5.69 -15.35
C ILE A 100 17.12 -4.95 -16.29
N ARG A 101 17.47 -4.89 -17.56
CA ARG A 101 16.60 -4.32 -18.62
C ARG A 101 15.22 -4.97 -18.63
N GLY A 102 14.16 -4.19 -18.75
CA GLY A 102 12.77 -4.62 -18.77
C GLY A 102 12.10 -4.64 -17.39
N TYR A 103 12.85 -4.54 -16.31
CA TYR A 103 12.28 -4.48 -14.96
C TYR A 103 11.57 -3.15 -14.69
N GLU A 104 11.98 -2.09 -15.39
CA GLU A 104 11.38 -0.76 -15.35
C GLU A 104 9.92 -0.71 -15.79
N GLN A 105 9.44 -1.69 -16.55
CA GLN A 105 8.04 -1.79 -16.98
C GLN A 105 7.12 -2.44 -15.92
N SER A 106 7.69 -2.85 -14.81
CA SER A 106 6.96 -3.44 -13.69
C SER A 106 6.45 -2.37 -12.73
N ARG A 107 5.84 -2.79 -11.63
CA ARG A 107 5.47 -1.92 -10.49
C ARG A 107 6.69 -1.27 -9.78
N PHE A 108 7.88 -1.44 -10.31
CA PHE A 108 9.14 -0.91 -9.77
C PHE A 108 9.11 0.62 -9.66
N SER A 109 8.67 1.32 -10.72
CA SER A 109 8.56 2.78 -10.70
C SER A 109 7.58 3.31 -9.64
N GLU A 110 6.47 2.60 -9.43
CA GLU A 110 5.51 2.95 -8.36
C GLU A 110 6.12 2.76 -6.97
N THR A 111 6.86 1.66 -6.79
CA THR A 111 7.55 1.36 -5.52
C THR A 111 8.62 2.41 -5.21
N LEU A 112 9.42 2.81 -6.21
CA LEU A 112 10.43 3.87 -6.06
C LEU A 112 9.80 5.21 -5.70
N ARG A 113 8.68 5.55 -6.34
CA ARG A 113 7.95 6.78 -6.01
C ARG A 113 7.47 6.77 -4.57
N SER A 114 6.80 5.70 -4.15
CA SER A 114 6.33 5.54 -2.76
C SER A 114 7.48 5.57 -1.75
N PHE A 115 8.63 5.00 -2.10
CA PHE A 115 9.82 5.07 -1.27
C PHE A 115 10.37 6.49 -1.16
N HIS A 116 10.50 7.21 -2.27
CA HIS A 116 10.97 8.60 -2.27
C HIS A 116 9.99 9.53 -1.51
N GLU A 117 8.69 9.33 -1.67
CA GLU A 117 7.68 10.05 -0.88
C GLU A 117 7.82 9.77 0.63
N ALA A 118 8.17 8.54 0.98
CA ALA A 118 8.37 8.14 2.38
C ALA A 118 9.70 8.65 2.96
N TYR A 119 10.74 8.78 2.15
CA TYR A 119 12.11 9.12 2.54
C TYR A 119 12.70 10.17 1.57
N PRO A 120 12.20 11.43 1.61
CA PRO A 120 12.55 12.45 0.62
C PRO A 120 14.03 12.87 0.68
N ASN A 121 14.69 12.64 1.81
CA ASN A 121 16.10 12.97 2.03
C ASN A 121 17.06 11.82 1.64
N ILE A 122 16.54 10.70 1.09
CA ILE A 122 17.37 9.64 0.54
C ILE A 122 17.47 9.85 -0.97
N SER A 123 18.68 10.06 -1.46
CA SER A 123 18.99 10.11 -2.89
C SER A 123 19.01 8.69 -3.46
N ILE A 124 18.24 8.44 -4.53
CA ILE A 124 18.20 7.13 -5.18
C ILE A 124 18.99 7.21 -6.48
N HIS A 125 20.02 6.36 -6.62
CA HIS A 125 20.78 6.16 -7.83
C HIS A 125 20.36 4.85 -8.49
N LEU A 126 20.02 4.90 -9.77
CA LEU A 126 19.53 3.75 -10.52
C LEU A 126 20.59 3.29 -11.53
N LEU A 127 20.97 2.03 -11.46
CA LEU A 127 21.93 1.41 -12.37
C LEU A 127 21.23 0.31 -13.18
N ARG A 128 21.28 0.44 -14.50
CA ARG A 128 20.74 -0.57 -15.41
C ARG A 128 21.87 -1.37 -16.04
N GLU A 129 21.98 -2.62 -15.65
CA GLU A 129 23.06 -3.51 -16.04
C GLU A 129 22.56 -4.91 -16.42
N ASN A 130 23.44 -5.74 -16.93
CA ASN A 130 23.18 -7.17 -17.09
C ASN A 130 23.33 -7.91 -15.76
N MET A 131 22.87 -9.17 -15.72
CA MET A 131 22.83 -9.96 -14.48
C MET A 131 24.22 -10.12 -13.82
N SER A 132 25.25 -10.43 -14.60
CA SER A 132 26.60 -10.65 -14.06
C SER A 132 27.19 -9.36 -13.47
N ALA A 133 27.06 -8.25 -14.20
CA ALA A 133 27.53 -6.94 -13.72
C ALA A 133 26.83 -6.51 -12.45
N LEU A 134 25.53 -6.78 -12.29
CA LEU A 134 24.82 -6.46 -11.05
C LEU A 134 25.36 -7.22 -9.84
N TYR A 135 25.76 -8.49 -10.02
CA TYR A 135 26.39 -9.25 -8.94
C TYR A 135 27.76 -8.68 -8.56
N GLU A 136 28.58 -8.30 -9.55
CA GLU A 136 29.87 -7.66 -9.31
C GLU A 136 29.72 -6.31 -8.59
N LEU A 137 28.72 -5.51 -8.96
CA LEU A 137 28.43 -4.23 -8.33
C LEU A 137 27.94 -4.39 -6.88
N LEU A 138 27.19 -5.45 -6.58
CA LEU A 138 26.79 -5.79 -5.21
C LEU A 138 28.01 -6.26 -4.39
N ASP A 139 28.84 -7.13 -4.93
CA ASP A 139 29.98 -7.72 -4.26
C ASP A 139 31.04 -6.66 -3.89
N ASN A 140 31.27 -5.70 -4.77
CA ASN A 140 32.23 -4.61 -4.55
C ASN A 140 31.63 -3.40 -3.79
N GLY A 141 30.35 -3.45 -3.40
CA GLY A 141 29.67 -2.40 -2.65
C GLY A 141 29.30 -1.15 -3.44
N THR A 142 29.39 -1.16 -4.77
CA THR A 142 28.95 -0.05 -5.63
C THR A 142 27.43 0.02 -5.70
N CYS A 143 26.74 -1.10 -5.50
CA CYS A 143 25.28 -1.21 -5.49
C CYS A 143 24.84 -1.78 -4.13
N ASP A 144 23.87 -1.16 -3.52
CA ASP A 144 23.32 -1.59 -2.22
C ASP A 144 22.27 -2.70 -2.37
N LEU A 145 21.52 -2.66 -3.47
CA LEU A 145 20.40 -3.56 -3.75
C LEU A 145 20.28 -3.80 -5.25
N ALA A 146 20.03 -5.03 -5.67
CA ALA A 146 19.75 -5.31 -7.07
C ALA A 146 18.49 -6.16 -7.28
N PHE A 147 17.70 -5.78 -8.28
CA PHE A 147 16.60 -6.58 -8.81
C PHE A 147 17.10 -7.41 -9.97
N ASN A 148 17.16 -8.72 -9.77
CA ASN A 148 17.75 -9.65 -10.72
C ASN A 148 16.92 -10.95 -10.84
N LEU A 149 17.25 -11.77 -11.83
CA LEU A 149 16.67 -13.10 -11.97
C LEU A 149 17.50 -14.12 -11.16
N SER A 150 16.84 -15.09 -10.54
CA SER A 150 17.49 -16.07 -9.66
C SER A 150 18.21 -17.21 -10.41
N LEU A 151 18.74 -16.95 -11.61
CA LEU A 151 19.37 -17.99 -12.43
C LEU A 151 20.79 -18.37 -12.00
N TYR A 152 21.48 -17.51 -11.24
CA TYR A 152 22.91 -17.65 -10.88
C TYR A 152 23.20 -17.44 -9.40
N THR A 153 22.23 -17.63 -8.53
CA THR A 153 22.39 -17.39 -7.07
C THR A 153 23.41 -18.33 -6.41
N GLN A 154 23.73 -19.48 -7.03
CA GLN A 154 24.65 -20.47 -6.47
C GLN A 154 26.10 -19.99 -6.35
N ASN A 155 26.50 -18.96 -7.09
CA ASN A 155 27.88 -18.46 -7.10
C ASN A 155 28.11 -17.28 -6.13
N TYR A 156 27.09 -16.84 -5.40
CA TYR A 156 27.12 -15.66 -4.55
C TYR A 156 26.45 -15.95 -3.20
N GLU A 157 27.03 -16.90 -2.44
CA GLU A 157 26.47 -17.39 -1.17
C GLU A 157 26.44 -16.33 -0.08
N ASP A 158 27.34 -15.32 -0.16
CA ASP A 158 27.44 -14.23 0.81
C ASP A 158 26.37 -13.14 0.62
N LEU A 159 25.69 -13.12 -0.52
CA LEU A 159 24.65 -12.14 -0.77
C LEU A 159 23.29 -12.60 -0.23
N LYS A 160 22.60 -11.71 0.49
CA LYS A 160 21.25 -11.97 0.97
C LYS A 160 20.23 -11.89 -0.18
N HIS A 161 19.46 -12.93 -0.36
CA HIS A 161 18.44 -13.01 -1.40
C HIS A 161 17.02 -12.98 -0.81
N ARG A 162 16.14 -12.23 -1.46
CA ARG A 162 14.71 -12.25 -1.18
C ARG A 162 13.93 -12.51 -2.46
N PHE A 163 13.18 -13.60 -2.47
CA PHE A 163 12.32 -13.95 -3.58
C PHE A 163 11.09 -13.03 -3.64
N LEU A 164 10.82 -12.40 -4.77
CA LEU A 164 9.72 -11.46 -4.96
C LEU A 164 8.58 -12.04 -5.80
N LYS A 165 8.90 -12.63 -6.98
CA LYS A 165 7.89 -13.12 -7.92
C LYS A 165 8.46 -14.19 -8.86
N ARG A 166 7.60 -15.12 -9.31
CA ARG A 166 7.91 -16.07 -10.41
C ARG A 166 7.34 -15.56 -11.71
N PHE A 167 8.12 -15.69 -12.79
CA PHE A 167 7.69 -15.43 -14.15
C PHE A 167 7.77 -16.72 -14.96
N PRO A 168 6.74 -17.06 -15.76
CA PRO A 168 6.85 -18.18 -16.69
C PRO A 168 7.86 -17.82 -17.78
N MET A 169 8.74 -18.76 -18.10
CA MET A 169 9.57 -18.67 -19.29
C MET A 169 8.80 -19.32 -20.46
N MET A 170 8.77 -18.61 -21.59
CA MET A 170 8.17 -19.12 -22.83
C MET A 170 9.21 -19.10 -23.93
N ALA A 171 9.30 -20.20 -24.68
CA ALA A 171 10.04 -20.24 -25.93
C ALA A 171 9.12 -19.79 -27.08
N VAL A 172 9.57 -18.86 -27.87
CA VAL A 172 8.92 -18.48 -29.14
C VAL A 172 9.65 -19.20 -30.25
N LEU A 173 8.92 -20.06 -30.99
CA LEU A 173 9.43 -20.78 -32.13
C LEU A 173 8.86 -20.17 -33.43
N TYR A 174 9.66 -20.14 -34.48
CA TYR A 174 9.25 -19.70 -35.81
C TYR A 174 8.73 -20.89 -36.60
#